data_58bb096df3caf4a5d1a41bd80b73169f
#
_entry.id   58bb096df3caf4a5d1a41bd80b73169f
#
_cell.length_a   1.000
_cell.length_b   1.000
_cell.length_c   1.000
_cell.angle_alpha   90.00
_cell.angle_beta   90.00
_cell.angle_gamma   90.00
#
_symmetry.space_group_name_H-M   'P 1'
#
loop_
_entity.id
_entity.type
_entity.pdbx_description
1 polymer ?
#
loop_
_entity_poly.entity_id
_entity_poly.type
_entity_poly.pdbx_seq_one_letter_code
_entity_poly.pdbx_strand_id
1 'polypeptide(L)'
;MFCLSLSRLTLASMLGLGAIALAIACESGPSDGTMMDMGVDKSFPAPTVTAVAPMSAVNSTATPITITGTEFRSGATVTIGGVPCTSVTVVSSTSISCTAPARTGSCGFQEVVVTHPDDKKSGTGGKLFAYVSSGVEWAAPMDYQVGTYPRRVVAADFNADGKLDLASANQIGNNVTVRLGAGDGTFPMAQSMNITLGTGTTPMDLVAVDLNADGKIDIATVNAGGTGSVTVLLNQGGSFTSSVFSTNVGAFGSGTAIASGDLNTDGKVDLAVSSSSSPGVLPMLGDGNGGLTAGTVRLVGGFTSDLALVDMDGDSKLDIVTANFSTNNVTVCLGTGTAMFGNPLNQNASTRPGGLFVTDLDGDKKPDVIAANNVGNSVSVLLGTGGGLLANPVNLSLGTNFPESVWVSDISNDGKPDIVTANNQTNNWSYLQAMNATQYAAPLHTATGTTPAGITVADLNGDGMRDIVVASAGTNNLQVTLQACK
;
A
#
# COMPACT_ATOMS: atom_id res chain seq x y z
N MET A 1 -58.53 26.55 29.99
CA MET A 1 -58.37 28.00 30.19
C MET A 1 -56.91 28.33 30.03
N PHE A 2 -56.60 28.94 28.92
CA PHE A 2 -55.36 29.58 28.51
C PHE A 2 -54.01 29.03 29.03
N CYS A 3 -53.24 28.44 28.13
CA CYS A 3 -51.81 28.41 28.19
C CYS A 3 -51.27 29.11 26.94
N LEU A 4 -50.56 30.18 27.14
CA LEU A 4 -50.04 31.07 26.11
C LEU A 4 -48.76 30.49 25.46
N SER A 5 -48.74 30.58 24.15
CA SER A 5 -47.58 30.46 23.27
C SER A 5 -46.54 31.55 23.59
N LEU A 6 -45.28 31.19 23.65
CA LEU A 6 -44.16 32.11 23.50
C LEU A 6 -43.14 31.53 22.56
N SER A 7 -43.05 32.21 21.43
CA SER A 7 -42.10 31.99 20.36
C SER A 7 -40.79 32.75 20.65
N ARG A 8 -39.67 32.17 20.24
CA ARG A 8 -38.39 32.73 19.84
C ARG A 8 -37.59 33.55 20.87
N LEU A 9 -36.49 33.05 21.24
CA LEU A 9 -35.29 33.87 21.52
C LEU A 9 -34.04 33.19 20.96
N THR A 10 -33.29 33.99 20.19
CA THR A 10 -32.02 33.67 19.53
C THR A 10 -30.88 33.65 20.53
N LEU A 11 -29.92 32.78 20.27
CA LEU A 11 -28.78 32.45 21.08
C LEU A 11 -27.52 33.20 20.73
N ALA A 12 -26.76 33.58 21.75
CA ALA A 12 -25.33 33.81 21.62
C ALA A 12 -24.62 33.20 22.84
N SER A 13 -23.62 32.40 22.51
CA SER A 13 -22.48 31.88 23.29
C SER A 13 -22.35 32.19 24.79
N MET A 14 -22.06 31.17 25.62
CA MET A 14 -20.88 31.07 26.49
C MET A 14 -20.82 29.74 27.28
N LEU A 15 -19.58 29.37 27.60
CA LEU A 15 -19.09 28.20 28.32
C LEU A 15 -19.68 28.01 29.73
N GLY A 16 -19.72 26.78 30.21
CA GLY A 16 -19.41 26.43 31.60
C GLY A 16 -20.52 25.80 32.41
N LEU A 17 -20.27 24.59 32.87
CA LEU A 17 -20.70 23.91 34.11
C LEU A 17 -22.14 24.09 34.65
N GLY A 18 -22.76 22.96 34.93
CA GLY A 18 -23.75 22.87 36.00
C GLY A 18 -25.03 22.13 35.66
N ALA A 19 -25.16 20.92 36.18
CA ALA A 19 -26.42 20.22 36.24
C ALA A 19 -27.50 21.04 36.95
N ILE A 20 -28.62 21.33 36.30
CA ILE A 20 -29.81 21.82 36.93
C ILE A 20 -30.90 20.76 36.80
N ALA A 21 -31.23 20.11 37.93
CA ALA A 21 -32.42 19.29 38.05
C ALA A 21 -33.63 20.22 38.18
N LEU A 22 -34.54 20.18 37.21
CA LEU A 22 -35.80 20.88 37.32
C LEU A 22 -36.86 19.91 37.87
N ALA A 23 -37.17 20.02 39.14
CA ALA A 23 -38.32 19.33 39.72
C ALA A 23 -39.57 20.15 39.46
N ILE A 24 -40.53 19.59 38.69
CA ILE A 24 -41.88 20.13 38.56
C ILE A 24 -42.77 19.36 39.55
N ALA A 25 -43.19 20.00 40.59
CA ALA A 25 -44.24 19.51 41.47
C ALA A 25 -45.60 19.77 40.81
N CYS A 26 -46.40 18.74 40.59
CA CYS A 26 -47.82 18.86 40.29
C CYS A 26 -48.62 18.38 41.49
N GLU A 27 -49.50 19.27 42.00
CA GLU A 27 -50.42 19.00 43.11
C GLU A 27 -51.49 17.97 42.74
N SER A 28 -51.95 17.30 43.76
CA SER A 28 -52.87 16.16 43.80
C SER A 28 -54.31 16.47 43.40
N GLY A 29 -54.87 15.68 42.48
CA GLY A 29 -56.28 15.44 42.28
C GLY A 29 -56.58 13.95 42.51
N PRO A 30 -57.86 13.53 42.76
CA PRO A 30 -58.15 12.32 43.49
C PRO A 30 -57.95 11.04 42.69
N SER A 31 -57.62 9.98 43.43
CA SER A 31 -57.33 8.61 43.05
C SER A 31 -58.47 7.95 42.25
N ASP A 32 -58.18 7.49 41.06
CA ASP A 32 -58.76 6.28 40.49
C ASP A 32 -57.59 5.40 40.01
N GLY A 33 -57.64 4.18 40.52
CA GLY A 33 -56.49 3.26 40.47
C GLY A 33 -56.34 2.49 39.16
N THR A 34 -55.79 3.14 38.17
CA THR A 34 -55.11 2.45 37.08
C THR A 34 -53.77 3.16 36.82
N MET A 35 -52.72 2.62 37.39
CA MET A 35 -51.40 2.97 36.94
C MET A 35 -51.25 2.58 35.49
N MET A 36 -51.43 3.50 34.54
CA MET A 36 -50.83 3.36 33.24
C MET A 36 -49.32 3.44 33.47
N ASP A 37 -48.69 2.32 33.39
CA ASP A 37 -47.25 2.24 33.16
C ASP A 37 -46.98 2.97 31.83
N MET A 38 -46.68 4.29 31.94
CA MET A 38 -46.11 5.02 30.83
C MET A 38 -44.71 4.47 30.68
N GLY A 39 -44.62 3.32 29.99
CA GLY A 39 -43.36 2.78 29.51
C GLY A 39 -42.65 3.88 28.76
N VAL A 40 -41.73 4.58 29.43
CA VAL A 40 -40.75 5.39 28.73
C VAL A 40 -40.06 4.42 27.79
N ASP A 41 -40.38 4.52 26.52
CA ASP A 41 -39.67 3.79 25.47
C ASP A 41 -38.18 4.23 25.56
N LYS A 42 -37.41 3.45 26.32
CA LYS A 42 -35.99 3.61 26.43
C LYS A 42 -35.31 3.02 25.18
N SER A 43 -35.81 3.36 24.00
CA SER A 43 -35.10 2.98 22.78
C SER A 43 -33.85 3.84 22.62
N PHE A 44 -32.82 3.41 23.27
CA PHE A 44 -31.52 4.03 23.12
C PHE A 44 -30.92 3.69 21.74
N PRO A 45 -30.09 4.58 21.14
CA PRO A 45 -29.38 4.26 19.90
C PRO A 45 -28.51 3.00 20.06
N ALA A 46 -28.33 2.26 18.96
CA ALA A 46 -27.40 1.13 18.93
C ALA A 46 -25.95 1.64 19.09
N PRO A 47 -25.05 0.86 19.70
CA PRO A 47 -23.66 1.21 19.75
C PRO A 47 -23.08 1.27 18.33
N THR A 48 -22.01 2.05 18.13
CA THR A 48 -21.22 2.01 16.89
C THR A 48 -19.80 1.60 17.25
N VAL A 49 -19.09 0.96 16.30
CA VAL A 49 -17.66 0.64 16.41
C VAL A 49 -16.93 1.34 15.28
N THR A 50 -15.96 2.20 15.61
CA THR A 50 -15.26 3.03 14.62
C THR A 50 -13.77 2.72 14.51
N ALA A 51 -13.16 2.18 15.58
CA ALA A 51 -11.76 1.77 15.57
C ALA A 51 -11.47 0.67 16.60
N VAL A 52 -10.40 -0.07 16.37
CA VAL A 52 -9.82 -1.05 17.31
C VAL A 52 -8.31 -0.84 17.36
N ALA A 53 -7.72 -0.86 18.54
CA ALA A 53 -6.28 -0.71 18.74
C ALA A 53 -5.74 -1.77 19.73
N PRO A 54 -4.70 -2.55 19.36
CA PRO A 54 -4.09 -2.62 18.04
C PRO A 54 -5.08 -3.14 16.99
N MET A 55 -4.85 -2.82 15.71
CA MET A 55 -5.71 -3.26 14.60
C MET A 55 -5.50 -4.73 14.21
N SER A 56 -4.46 -5.35 14.74
CA SER A 56 -4.18 -6.78 14.53
C SER A 56 -3.61 -7.43 15.79
N ALA A 57 -3.72 -8.76 15.86
CA ALA A 57 -3.11 -9.59 16.89
C ALA A 57 -2.69 -10.96 16.32
N VAL A 58 -1.63 -11.53 16.89
CA VAL A 58 -1.21 -12.89 16.53
C VAL A 58 -2.32 -13.87 16.96
N ASN A 59 -2.74 -14.71 16.04
CA ASN A 59 -3.88 -15.63 16.23
C ASN A 59 -3.71 -16.65 17.36
N SER A 60 -2.46 -17.00 17.72
CA SER A 60 -2.15 -17.91 18.80
C SER A 60 -2.16 -17.28 20.21
N THR A 61 -2.34 -15.95 20.30
CA THR A 61 -2.17 -15.20 21.56
C THR A 61 -3.41 -14.37 21.89
N ALA A 62 -3.91 -14.49 23.11
CA ALA A 62 -4.94 -13.59 23.61
C ALA A 62 -4.35 -12.19 23.80
N THR A 63 -4.95 -11.17 23.17
CA THR A 63 -4.36 -9.83 23.07
C THR A 63 -5.28 -8.79 23.67
N PRO A 64 -4.80 -7.92 24.59
CA PRO A 64 -5.55 -6.76 25.05
C PRO A 64 -5.80 -5.78 23.91
N ILE A 65 -7.06 -5.34 23.77
CA ILE A 65 -7.47 -4.37 22.74
C ILE A 65 -8.31 -3.26 23.35
N THR A 66 -8.32 -2.11 22.68
CA THR A 66 -9.22 -1.00 22.97
C THR A 66 -10.14 -0.78 21.75
N ILE A 67 -11.43 -0.73 21.99
CA ILE A 67 -12.46 -0.48 20.98
C ILE A 67 -12.96 0.95 21.16
N THR A 68 -12.97 1.72 20.09
CA THR A 68 -13.51 3.09 20.05
C THR A 68 -14.81 3.10 19.26
N GLY A 69 -15.77 3.91 19.71
CA GLY A 69 -17.08 4.02 19.07
C GLY A 69 -17.99 4.98 19.80
N THR A 70 -19.31 4.73 19.80
CA THR A 70 -20.29 5.55 20.51
C THR A 70 -21.34 4.67 21.22
N GLU A 71 -22.05 5.27 22.17
CA GLU A 71 -23.18 4.66 22.90
C GLU A 71 -22.80 3.39 23.70
N PHE A 72 -21.55 3.24 24.10
CA PHE A 72 -21.13 2.10 24.94
C PHE A 72 -21.69 2.21 26.35
N ARG A 73 -22.16 1.09 26.91
CA ARG A 73 -22.82 1.03 28.22
C ARG A 73 -22.21 -0.03 29.12
N SER A 74 -22.20 0.26 30.42
CA SER A 74 -21.78 -0.70 31.42
C SER A 74 -22.52 -2.04 31.25
N GLY A 75 -21.79 -3.15 31.28
CA GLY A 75 -22.33 -4.50 31.03
C GLY A 75 -22.45 -4.88 29.55
N ALA A 76 -21.99 -4.03 28.59
CA ALA A 76 -21.92 -4.43 27.21
C ALA A 76 -21.02 -5.64 27.00
N THR A 77 -21.38 -6.51 26.06
CA THR A 77 -20.58 -7.66 25.63
C THR A 77 -19.89 -7.36 24.31
N VAL A 78 -18.73 -7.97 24.10
CA VAL A 78 -17.95 -7.83 22.88
C VAL A 78 -17.66 -9.22 22.31
N THR A 79 -17.85 -9.40 21.00
CA THR A 79 -17.37 -10.59 20.29
C THR A 79 -16.48 -10.19 19.12
N ILE A 80 -15.49 -11.04 18.80
CA ILE A 80 -14.61 -10.91 17.65
C ILE A 80 -14.76 -12.17 16.79
N GLY A 81 -15.29 -12.02 15.57
CA GLY A 81 -15.64 -13.14 14.72
C GLY A 81 -16.57 -14.15 15.42
N GLY A 82 -17.54 -13.65 16.20
CA GLY A 82 -18.50 -14.43 16.94
C GLY A 82 -17.98 -15.03 18.26
N VAL A 83 -16.68 -14.92 18.60
CA VAL A 83 -16.10 -15.44 19.85
C VAL A 83 -16.05 -14.33 20.90
N PRO A 84 -16.53 -14.55 22.13
CA PRO A 84 -16.55 -13.52 23.18
C PRO A 84 -15.14 -13.08 23.59
N CYS A 85 -14.96 -11.76 23.72
CA CYS A 85 -13.84 -11.17 24.45
C CYS A 85 -13.92 -11.47 25.94
N THR A 86 -12.77 -11.55 26.58
CA THR A 86 -12.67 -11.64 28.06
C THR A 86 -12.31 -10.28 28.64
N SER A 87 -12.50 -10.11 29.94
CA SER A 87 -12.13 -8.88 30.69
C SER A 87 -12.73 -7.60 30.09
N VAL A 88 -13.98 -7.68 29.60
CA VAL A 88 -14.65 -6.53 29.00
C VAL A 88 -14.92 -5.47 30.04
N THR A 89 -14.39 -4.25 29.83
CA THR A 89 -14.58 -3.08 30.69
C THR A 89 -14.99 -1.89 29.83
N VAL A 90 -16.17 -1.35 30.07
CA VAL A 90 -16.60 -0.09 29.45
C VAL A 90 -15.95 1.07 30.20
N VAL A 91 -14.94 1.69 29.57
CA VAL A 91 -14.15 2.77 30.14
C VAL A 91 -14.94 4.10 30.06
N SER A 92 -15.67 4.29 28.97
CA SER A 92 -16.55 5.44 28.75
C SER A 92 -17.64 5.08 27.73
N SER A 93 -18.56 6.01 27.43
CA SER A 93 -19.55 5.84 26.36
C SER A 93 -18.93 5.73 24.95
N THR A 94 -17.61 5.96 24.83
CA THR A 94 -16.88 5.93 23.55
C THR A 94 -15.69 4.96 23.55
N SER A 95 -15.42 4.26 24.66
CA SER A 95 -14.26 3.37 24.78
C SER A 95 -14.56 2.13 25.61
N ILE A 96 -14.19 0.97 25.06
CA ILE A 96 -14.20 -0.33 25.73
C ILE A 96 -12.78 -0.91 25.68
N SER A 97 -12.30 -1.47 26.79
CA SER A 97 -11.14 -2.35 26.83
C SER A 97 -11.58 -3.79 27.00
N CYS A 98 -10.95 -4.71 26.29
CA CYS A 98 -11.16 -6.14 26.47
C CYS A 98 -9.94 -6.95 26.01
N THR A 99 -9.94 -8.25 26.27
CA THR A 99 -8.93 -9.16 25.72
C THR A 99 -9.55 -9.98 24.59
N ALA A 100 -9.04 -9.78 23.38
CA ALA A 100 -9.38 -10.58 22.21
C ALA A 100 -8.93 -12.04 22.44
N PRO A 101 -9.78 -13.06 22.15
CA PRO A 101 -9.42 -14.45 22.37
C PRO A 101 -8.34 -14.93 21.40
N ALA A 102 -7.49 -15.87 21.81
CA ALA A 102 -6.64 -16.59 20.87
C ALA A 102 -7.50 -17.43 19.90
N ARG A 103 -7.11 -17.47 18.61
CA ARG A 103 -7.86 -18.18 17.54
C ARG A 103 -6.93 -18.91 16.59
N THR A 104 -6.18 -19.87 17.08
CA THR A 104 -5.25 -20.67 16.28
C THR A 104 -5.94 -21.20 15.01
N GLY A 105 -5.29 -21.02 13.85
CA GLY A 105 -5.81 -21.42 12.55
C GLY A 105 -6.86 -20.47 11.95
N SER A 106 -7.11 -19.30 12.59
CA SER A 106 -7.97 -18.24 12.02
C SER A 106 -7.13 -17.00 11.79
N CYS A 107 -7.07 -16.51 10.55
CA CYS A 107 -6.44 -15.26 10.18
C CYS A 107 -7.45 -14.37 9.44
N GLY A 108 -7.04 -13.13 9.17
CA GLY A 108 -7.84 -12.17 8.46
C GLY A 108 -8.74 -11.32 9.33
N PHE A 109 -9.43 -10.39 8.66
CA PHE A 109 -10.32 -9.46 9.31
C PHE A 109 -11.50 -10.17 9.98
N GLN A 110 -11.78 -9.77 11.22
CA GLN A 110 -12.87 -10.30 12.02
C GLN A 110 -13.87 -9.19 12.31
N GLU A 111 -15.15 -9.56 12.26
CA GLU A 111 -16.20 -8.65 12.70
C GLU A 111 -16.10 -8.42 14.21
N VAL A 112 -16.03 -7.17 14.62
CA VAL A 112 -16.09 -6.75 16.02
C VAL A 112 -17.49 -6.29 16.33
N VAL A 113 -18.17 -6.99 17.27
CA VAL A 113 -19.58 -6.70 17.62
C VAL A 113 -19.65 -6.30 19.08
N VAL A 114 -20.20 -5.13 19.35
CA VAL A 114 -20.55 -4.66 20.70
C VAL A 114 -22.06 -4.75 20.89
N THR A 115 -22.52 -5.42 21.93
CA THR A 115 -23.95 -5.62 22.21
C THR A 115 -24.32 -5.05 23.58
N HIS A 116 -25.38 -4.25 23.62
CA HIS A 116 -25.91 -3.70 24.86
C HIS A 116 -26.51 -4.79 25.77
N PRO A 117 -26.38 -4.64 27.09
CA PRO A 117 -26.90 -5.64 28.03
C PRO A 117 -28.44 -5.66 28.07
N ASP A 118 -29.08 -4.50 27.94
CA ASP A 118 -30.51 -4.30 28.23
C ASP A 118 -31.40 -4.61 27.02
N ASP A 119 -31.20 -3.89 25.92
CA ASP A 119 -32.05 -3.95 24.72
C ASP A 119 -31.51 -4.86 23.62
N LYS A 120 -30.33 -5.49 23.84
CA LYS A 120 -29.62 -6.38 22.90
C LYS A 120 -29.31 -5.74 21.57
N LYS A 121 -29.34 -4.42 21.45
CA LYS A 121 -28.89 -3.71 20.24
C LYS A 121 -27.40 -3.88 20.08
N SER A 122 -26.96 -4.14 18.87
CA SER A 122 -25.57 -4.37 18.53
C SER A 122 -25.07 -3.35 17.51
N GLY A 123 -23.81 -2.98 17.62
CA GLY A 123 -23.06 -2.26 16.61
C GLY A 123 -21.87 -3.08 16.15
N THR A 124 -21.55 -2.99 14.87
CA THR A 124 -20.50 -3.79 14.26
C THR A 124 -19.40 -2.91 13.69
N GLY A 125 -18.16 -3.41 13.72
CA GLY A 125 -16.98 -2.86 13.06
C GLY A 125 -16.36 -3.91 12.15
N GLY A 126 -16.66 -3.83 10.85
CA GLY A 126 -16.04 -4.69 9.84
C GLY A 126 -14.63 -4.20 9.50
N LYS A 127 -13.71 -5.10 9.17
CA LYS A 127 -12.31 -4.79 8.77
C LYS A 127 -11.53 -3.84 9.70
N LEU A 128 -11.87 -3.80 10.99
CA LEU A 128 -11.21 -2.97 12.00
C LEU A 128 -10.20 -3.75 12.85
N PHE A 129 -10.27 -5.07 12.85
CA PHE A 129 -9.38 -5.95 13.58
C PHE A 129 -9.10 -7.23 12.79
N ALA A 130 -7.84 -7.64 12.69
CA ALA A 130 -7.43 -8.86 12.01
C ALA A 130 -6.63 -9.79 12.92
N TYR A 131 -6.84 -11.09 12.80
CA TYR A 131 -5.86 -12.06 13.28
C TYR A 131 -4.82 -12.32 12.19
N VAL A 132 -3.55 -12.34 12.60
CA VAL A 132 -2.40 -12.65 11.74
C VAL A 132 -1.74 -13.94 12.22
N SER A 133 -1.03 -14.63 11.32
CA SER A 133 -0.31 -15.86 11.67
C SER A 133 0.83 -15.59 12.65
N SER A 134 1.15 -16.56 13.51
CA SER A 134 2.32 -16.51 14.41
C SER A 134 3.67 -16.71 13.70
N GLY A 135 3.67 -16.86 12.37
CA GLY A 135 4.84 -17.02 11.53
C GLY A 135 4.45 -16.91 10.06
N VAL A 136 5.42 -16.69 9.20
CA VAL A 136 5.19 -16.59 7.75
C VAL A 136 5.19 -18.00 7.17
N GLU A 137 4.05 -18.40 6.61
CA GLU A 137 3.90 -19.61 5.80
C GLU A 137 3.33 -19.23 4.43
N TRP A 138 3.63 -20.02 3.43
CA TRP A 138 3.23 -19.76 2.06
C TRP A 138 2.37 -20.90 1.54
N ALA A 139 1.24 -20.57 0.91
CA ALA A 139 0.45 -21.51 0.15
C ALA A 139 1.20 -21.97 -1.10
N ALA A 140 0.72 -23.04 -1.73
CA ALA A 140 1.26 -23.46 -3.01
C ALA A 140 1.10 -22.32 -4.05
N PRO A 141 2.15 -21.98 -4.79
CA PRO A 141 2.09 -20.89 -5.76
C PRO A 141 1.13 -21.20 -6.92
N MET A 142 0.49 -20.16 -7.44
CA MET A 142 -0.40 -20.20 -8.59
C MET A 142 0.19 -19.42 -9.75
N ASP A 143 0.22 -20.00 -10.93
CA ASP A 143 0.80 -19.39 -12.14
C ASP A 143 -0.28 -18.83 -13.06
N TYR A 144 -0.15 -17.56 -13.44
CA TYR A 144 -1.06 -16.86 -14.34
C TYR A 144 -0.34 -16.39 -15.59
N GLN A 145 -0.69 -16.95 -16.74
CA GLN A 145 -0.07 -16.60 -18.02
C GLN A 145 -0.36 -15.14 -18.39
N VAL A 146 0.67 -14.44 -18.86
CA VAL A 146 0.62 -13.05 -19.34
C VAL A 146 1.31 -12.95 -20.72
N GLY A 147 1.60 -11.74 -21.18
CA GLY A 147 2.36 -11.57 -22.42
C GLY A 147 3.80 -12.04 -22.30
N THR A 148 4.54 -12.01 -23.41
CA THR A 148 5.90 -12.57 -23.48
C THR A 148 6.91 -11.70 -22.77
N TYR A 149 7.67 -12.30 -21.85
CA TYR A 149 8.75 -11.70 -21.08
C TYR A 149 8.29 -10.56 -20.16
N PRO A 150 7.44 -10.83 -19.14
CA PRO A 150 7.03 -9.82 -18.16
C PRO A 150 8.23 -9.36 -17.33
N ARG A 151 8.43 -8.03 -17.26
CA ARG A 151 9.53 -7.40 -16.55
C ARG A 151 9.13 -6.85 -15.18
N ARG A 152 7.95 -6.27 -15.12
CA ARG A 152 7.41 -5.62 -13.91
C ARG A 152 5.95 -6.01 -13.74
N VAL A 153 5.51 -5.97 -12.49
CA VAL A 153 4.11 -6.18 -12.11
C VAL A 153 3.72 -5.17 -11.03
N VAL A 154 2.51 -4.67 -11.14
CA VAL A 154 1.87 -3.83 -10.12
C VAL A 154 0.51 -4.38 -9.76
N ALA A 155 0.06 -4.13 -8.52
CA ALA A 155 -1.27 -4.47 -8.05
C ALA A 155 -2.06 -3.18 -7.80
N ALA A 156 -3.25 -3.06 -8.39
CA ALA A 156 -4.18 -1.95 -8.19
C ALA A 156 -5.61 -2.39 -8.54
N ASP A 157 -6.62 -1.68 -8.05
CA ASP A 157 -8.03 -1.90 -8.44
C ASP A 157 -8.32 -1.12 -9.72
N PHE A 158 -8.22 -1.79 -10.87
CA PHE A 158 -8.41 -1.15 -12.17
C PHE A 158 -9.88 -1.04 -12.59
N ASN A 159 -10.77 -1.81 -11.99
CA ASN A 159 -12.20 -1.82 -12.34
C ASN A 159 -13.10 -1.19 -11.27
N ALA A 160 -12.52 -0.69 -10.17
CA ALA A 160 -13.20 -0.09 -9.03
C ALA A 160 -14.21 -1.03 -8.34
N ASP A 161 -13.92 -2.34 -8.29
CA ASP A 161 -14.75 -3.33 -7.61
C ASP A 161 -14.30 -3.61 -6.14
N GLY A 162 -13.26 -2.91 -5.69
CA GLY A 162 -12.69 -3.02 -4.35
C GLY A 162 -11.75 -4.21 -4.17
N LYS A 163 -11.35 -4.89 -5.24
CA LYS A 163 -10.40 -6.00 -5.25
C LYS A 163 -9.15 -5.60 -6.02
N LEU A 164 -8.03 -6.19 -5.65
CA LEU A 164 -6.78 -5.91 -6.36
C LEU A 164 -6.69 -6.75 -7.64
N ASP A 165 -6.36 -6.06 -8.71
CA ASP A 165 -6.01 -6.60 -10.02
C ASP A 165 -4.49 -6.56 -10.21
N LEU A 166 -3.97 -7.23 -11.23
CA LEU A 166 -2.56 -7.23 -11.58
C LEU A 166 -2.35 -6.67 -12.99
N ALA A 167 -1.35 -5.80 -13.15
CA ALA A 167 -0.89 -5.36 -14.47
C ALA A 167 0.59 -5.68 -14.66
N SER A 168 0.96 -6.20 -15.84
CA SER A 168 2.36 -6.53 -16.18
C SER A 168 2.81 -5.88 -17.48
N ALA A 169 4.03 -5.30 -17.45
CA ALA A 169 4.74 -4.84 -18.65
C ALA A 169 5.48 -6.02 -19.30
N ASN A 170 5.10 -6.38 -20.51
CA ASN A 170 5.62 -7.56 -21.22
C ASN A 170 6.57 -7.10 -22.32
N GLN A 171 7.86 -7.16 -22.04
CA GLN A 171 8.92 -6.57 -22.87
C GLN A 171 8.94 -7.08 -24.30
N ILE A 172 8.99 -8.39 -24.49
CA ILE A 172 9.05 -9.01 -25.83
C ILE A 172 7.64 -9.06 -26.45
N GLY A 173 6.60 -9.14 -25.62
CA GLY A 173 5.20 -9.10 -26.05
C GLY A 173 4.77 -7.74 -26.62
N ASN A 174 5.51 -6.67 -26.36
CA ASN A 174 5.13 -5.30 -26.71
C ASN A 174 3.72 -4.93 -26.26
N ASN A 175 3.33 -5.38 -25.06
CA ASN A 175 2.00 -5.17 -24.52
C ASN A 175 2.02 -5.04 -23.00
N VAL A 176 0.89 -4.60 -22.46
CA VAL A 176 0.56 -4.70 -21.04
C VAL A 176 -0.54 -5.75 -20.91
N THR A 177 -0.40 -6.67 -19.96
CA THR A 177 -1.49 -7.57 -19.59
C THR A 177 -2.09 -7.10 -18.28
N VAL A 178 -3.41 -6.90 -18.23
CA VAL A 178 -4.19 -6.67 -17.02
C VAL A 178 -5.00 -7.93 -16.72
N ARG A 179 -4.94 -8.40 -15.46
CA ARG A 179 -5.74 -9.51 -14.95
C ARG A 179 -6.59 -9.05 -13.80
N LEU A 180 -7.90 -9.12 -13.96
CA LEU A 180 -8.82 -8.76 -12.89
C LEU A 180 -8.86 -9.85 -11.80
N GLY A 181 -8.79 -9.42 -10.56
CA GLY A 181 -8.82 -10.27 -9.38
C GLY A 181 -10.22 -10.71 -8.99
N ALA A 182 -10.38 -11.94 -8.52
CA ALA A 182 -11.64 -12.40 -7.95
C ALA A 182 -11.83 -11.96 -6.48
N GLY A 183 -10.76 -11.43 -5.84
CA GLY A 183 -10.75 -11.02 -4.45
C GLY A 183 -10.49 -12.17 -3.46
N ASP A 184 -10.16 -13.34 -3.97
CA ASP A 184 -9.74 -14.53 -3.22
C ASP A 184 -8.28 -14.93 -3.50
N GLY A 185 -7.51 -14.03 -4.13
CA GLY A 185 -6.14 -14.28 -4.57
C GLY A 185 -6.05 -14.98 -5.93
N THR A 186 -7.19 -15.23 -6.61
CA THR A 186 -7.22 -15.81 -7.96
C THR A 186 -7.46 -14.76 -9.03
N PHE A 187 -6.90 -15.00 -10.25
CA PHE A 187 -6.96 -14.08 -11.39
C PHE A 187 -7.39 -14.83 -12.66
N PRO A 188 -8.71 -15.04 -12.88
CA PRO A 188 -9.24 -15.87 -13.96
C PRO A 188 -8.86 -15.39 -15.36
N MET A 189 -8.51 -16.31 -16.27
CA MET A 189 -8.13 -15.98 -17.65
C MET A 189 -9.26 -15.26 -18.42
N ALA A 190 -10.51 -15.57 -18.15
CA ALA A 190 -11.66 -14.95 -18.80
C ALA A 190 -11.78 -13.44 -18.54
N GLN A 191 -11.10 -12.94 -17.52
CA GLN A 191 -11.06 -11.52 -17.12
C GLN A 191 -9.69 -10.88 -17.41
N SER A 192 -8.93 -11.44 -18.37
CA SER A 192 -7.62 -10.95 -18.76
C SER A 192 -7.70 -10.09 -20.01
N MET A 193 -6.96 -8.98 -20.01
CA MET A 193 -6.84 -8.08 -21.17
C MET A 193 -5.37 -7.95 -21.57
N ASN A 194 -5.09 -8.07 -22.88
CA ASN A 194 -3.78 -7.76 -23.45
C ASN A 194 -3.88 -6.47 -24.28
N ILE A 195 -3.21 -5.42 -23.83
CA ILE A 195 -3.23 -4.08 -24.43
C ILE A 195 -1.95 -3.92 -25.23
N THR A 196 -2.07 -3.94 -26.57
CA THR A 196 -0.92 -3.79 -27.46
C THR A 196 -0.41 -2.36 -27.47
N LEU A 197 0.90 -2.17 -27.28
CA LEU A 197 1.55 -0.85 -27.28
C LEU A 197 2.15 -0.49 -28.64
N GLY A 198 2.15 -1.39 -29.60
CA GLY A 198 2.78 -1.24 -30.91
C GLY A 198 4.07 -2.05 -31.03
N THR A 199 4.42 -2.43 -32.26
CA THR A 199 5.59 -3.27 -32.53
C THR A 199 6.88 -2.55 -32.17
N GLY A 200 7.76 -3.22 -31.42
CA GLY A 200 9.08 -2.71 -31.05
C GLY A 200 9.08 -1.69 -29.91
N THR A 201 7.98 -1.54 -29.16
CA THR A 201 7.93 -0.65 -27.97
C THR A 201 8.79 -1.16 -26.83
N THR A 202 8.84 -2.47 -26.60
CA THR A 202 9.63 -3.11 -25.54
C THR A 202 9.45 -2.44 -24.16
N PRO A 203 8.25 -2.53 -23.53
CA PRO A 203 8.01 -1.93 -22.21
C PRO A 203 8.88 -2.60 -21.15
N MET A 204 9.57 -1.77 -20.36
CA MET A 204 10.52 -2.20 -19.34
C MET A 204 9.94 -2.12 -17.94
N ASP A 205 9.15 -1.08 -17.69
CA ASP A 205 8.58 -0.80 -16.39
C ASP A 205 7.21 -0.12 -16.55
N LEU A 206 6.41 -0.12 -15.48
CA LEU A 206 5.08 0.51 -15.46
C LEU A 206 4.73 1.06 -14.08
N VAL A 207 3.89 2.10 -14.10
CA VAL A 207 3.22 2.64 -12.90
C VAL A 207 1.71 2.62 -13.09
N ALA A 208 0.98 2.46 -11.99
CA ALA A 208 -0.47 2.53 -11.92
C ALA A 208 -0.87 3.74 -11.07
N VAL A 209 -1.48 4.74 -11.69
CA VAL A 209 -1.85 6.01 -11.05
C VAL A 209 -2.92 6.72 -11.89
N ASP A 210 -3.79 7.53 -11.26
CA ASP A 210 -4.76 8.38 -11.96
C ASP A 210 -4.04 9.57 -12.61
N LEU A 211 -3.83 9.50 -13.93
CA LEU A 211 -3.07 10.50 -14.71
C LEU A 211 -3.95 11.64 -15.23
N ASN A 212 -5.27 11.45 -15.23
CA ASN A 212 -6.22 12.40 -15.80
C ASN A 212 -7.21 12.97 -14.78
N ALA A 213 -7.05 12.63 -13.50
CA ALA A 213 -7.88 13.05 -12.37
C ALA A 213 -9.37 12.67 -12.52
N ASP A 214 -9.67 11.52 -13.16
CA ASP A 214 -11.03 11.02 -13.33
C ASP A 214 -11.46 9.99 -12.24
N GLY A 215 -10.56 9.73 -11.27
CA GLY A 215 -10.77 8.81 -10.17
C GLY A 215 -10.53 7.34 -10.52
N LYS A 216 -10.04 7.03 -11.72
CA LYS A 216 -9.69 5.67 -12.13
C LYS A 216 -8.17 5.52 -12.26
N ILE A 217 -7.67 4.35 -11.95
CA ILE A 217 -6.24 4.07 -12.04
C ILE A 217 -5.87 3.79 -13.49
N ASP A 218 -5.06 4.67 -14.06
CA ASP A 218 -4.44 4.54 -15.39
C ASP A 218 -3.13 3.76 -15.31
N ILE A 219 -2.53 3.46 -16.47
CA ILE A 219 -1.21 2.83 -16.56
C ILE A 219 -0.30 3.69 -17.43
N ALA A 220 0.91 3.97 -16.96
CA ALA A 220 1.98 4.48 -17.80
C ALA A 220 3.13 3.47 -17.88
N THR A 221 3.70 3.30 -19.07
CA THR A 221 4.87 2.43 -19.28
C THR A 221 6.04 3.22 -19.82
N VAL A 222 7.25 2.92 -19.36
CA VAL A 222 8.48 3.34 -20.01
C VAL A 222 8.98 2.24 -20.93
N ASN A 223 9.35 2.61 -22.14
CA ASN A 223 9.67 1.68 -23.22
C ASN A 223 11.12 1.87 -23.70
N ALA A 224 11.83 0.76 -23.90
CA ALA A 224 13.22 0.76 -24.38
C ALA A 224 13.35 0.71 -25.91
N GLY A 225 12.27 0.45 -26.65
CA GLY A 225 12.29 0.30 -28.08
C GLY A 225 12.59 1.58 -28.87
N GLY A 226 13.30 1.48 -29.97
CA GLY A 226 13.65 2.62 -30.81
C GLY A 226 14.52 3.64 -30.07
N THR A 227 14.04 4.88 -30.00
CA THR A 227 14.70 5.99 -29.25
C THR A 227 14.18 6.13 -27.82
N GLY A 228 13.38 5.16 -27.34
CA GLY A 228 12.67 5.22 -26.08
C GLY A 228 11.36 6.02 -26.16
N SER A 229 10.39 5.63 -25.35
CA SER A 229 9.08 6.33 -25.27
C SER A 229 8.41 6.08 -23.93
N VAL A 230 7.41 6.88 -23.61
CA VAL A 230 6.42 6.63 -22.56
C VAL A 230 5.07 6.42 -23.23
N THR A 231 4.33 5.39 -22.79
CA THR A 231 2.95 5.17 -23.26
C THR A 231 2.00 5.33 -22.08
N VAL A 232 0.96 6.13 -22.24
CA VAL A 232 -0.13 6.29 -21.28
C VAL A 232 -1.34 5.52 -21.78
N LEU A 233 -1.94 4.71 -20.93
CA LEU A 233 -3.15 3.95 -21.15
C LEU A 233 -4.22 4.45 -20.19
N LEU A 234 -5.18 5.23 -20.71
CA LEU A 234 -6.28 5.78 -19.91
C LEU A 234 -7.35 4.72 -19.67
N ASN A 235 -7.71 4.55 -18.40
CA ASN A 235 -8.68 3.58 -17.93
C ASN A 235 -10.11 4.10 -18.08
N GLN A 236 -10.98 3.31 -18.67
CA GLN A 236 -12.41 3.62 -18.86
C GLN A 236 -13.32 2.81 -17.92
N GLY A 237 -12.81 2.41 -16.72
CA GLY A 237 -13.52 1.58 -15.75
C GLY A 237 -13.34 0.09 -16.04
N GLY A 238 -12.09 -0.37 -16.06
CA GLY A 238 -11.72 -1.77 -16.30
C GLY A 238 -11.49 -2.12 -17.76
N SER A 239 -11.59 -1.15 -18.67
CA SER A 239 -11.12 -1.26 -20.06
C SER A 239 -10.19 -0.09 -20.36
N PHE A 240 -9.16 -0.34 -21.17
CA PHE A 240 -8.17 0.67 -21.51
C PHE A 240 -8.31 1.09 -22.95
N THR A 241 -8.45 2.39 -23.19
CA THR A 241 -8.31 2.93 -24.53
C THR A 241 -6.83 3.15 -24.82
N SER A 242 -6.39 2.65 -25.96
CA SER A 242 -5.03 2.89 -26.46
C SER A 242 -4.89 4.35 -26.94
N SER A 243 -5.05 5.29 -26.07
CA SER A 243 -4.56 6.65 -26.30
C SER A 243 -3.06 6.60 -26.07
N VAL A 244 -2.34 6.09 -27.06
CA VAL A 244 -0.88 6.02 -27.04
C VAL A 244 -0.37 7.42 -27.21
N PHE A 245 -0.24 8.16 -26.11
CA PHE A 245 0.61 9.35 -26.08
C PHE A 245 2.06 8.83 -26.02
N SER A 246 2.56 8.34 -27.17
CA SER A 246 3.96 7.99 -27.25
C SER A 246 4.75 9.30 -27.31
N THR A 247 5.08 9.82 -26.16
CA THR A 247 6.03 10.92 -26.07
C THR A 247 7.41 10.30 -26.30
N ASN A 248 7.94 10.54 -27.49
CA ASN A 248 9.30 10.16 -27.81
C ASN A 248 10.24 10.93 -26.88
N VAL A 249 10.91 10.24 -25.98
CA VAL A 249 11.88 10.82 -25.04
C VAL A 249 13.16 11.31 -25.76
N GLY A 250 13.16 11.28 -27.08
CA GLY A 250 14.20 11.85 -27.92
C GLY A 250 15.57 11.19 -27.73
N ALA A 251 16.61 12.02 -27.67
CA ALA A 251 17.99 11.56 -27.46
C ALA A 251 18.26 10.98 -26.07
N PHE A 252 17.25 10.89 -25.18
CA PHE A 252 17.37 10.29 -23.86
C PHE A 252 17.58 8.77 -23.94
N GLY A 253 17.02 8.10 -24.96
CA GLY A 253 17.31 6.71 -25.32
C GLY A 253 16.44 5.68 -24.61
N SER A 254 16.94 4.46 -24.49
CA SER A 254 16.20 3.29 -23.98
C SER A 254 15.77 3.48 -22.53
N GLY A 255 14.46 3.65 -22.29
CA GLY A 255 13.90 3.78 -20.95
C GLY A 255 14.06 2.50 -20.12
N THR A 256 14.29 2.63 -18.81
CA THR A 256 14.52 1.50 -17.89
C THR A 256 13.56 1.45 -16.73
N ALA A 257 13.28 2.58 -16.10
CA ALA A 257 12.37 2.66 -14.96
C ALA A 257 11.52 3.93 -15.02
N ILE A 258 10.35 3.88 -14.38
CA ILE A 258 9.38 4.96 -14.33
C ILE A 258 8.82 5.10 -12.91
N ALA A 259 8.65 6.34 -12.45
CA ALA A 259 7.95 6.67 -11.22
C ALA A 259 6.99 7.84 -11.45
N SER A 260 5.96 7.95 -10.61
CA SER A 260 4.91 8.98 -10.71
C SER A 260 4.83 9.84 -9.46
N GLY A 261 4.51 11.12 -9.62
CA GLY A 261 4.28 12.07 -8.52
C GLY A 261 4.21 13.51 -9.02
N ASP A 262 3.76 14.44 -8.21
CA ASP A 262 3.72 15.87 -8.54
C ASP A 262 5.10 16.49 -8.34
N LEU A 263 5.84 16.68 -9.44
CA LEU A 263 7.23 17.16 -9.42
C LEU A 263 7.33 18.70 -9.40
N ASN A 264 6.26 19.37 -9.79
CA ASN A 264 6.23 20.82 -9.95
C ASN A 264 5.26 21.52 -9.00
N THR A 265 4.58 20.75 -8.13
CA THR A 265 3.58 21.23 -7.16
C THR A 265 2.37 21.93 -7.78
N ASP A 266 1.95 21.49 -8.98
CA ASP A 266 0.77 22.01 -9.67
C ASP A 266 -0.51 21.20 -9.41
N GLY A 267 -0.42 20.14 -8.61
CA GLY A 267 -1.51 19.25 -8.23
C GLY A 267 -1.84 18.19 -9.27
N LYS A 268 -1.05 18.05 -10.32
CA LYS A 268 -1.20 17.02 -11.34
C LYS A 268 -0.11 15.96 -11.20
N VAL A 269 -0.41 14.77 -11.69
CA VAL A 269 0.58 13.70 -11.69
C VAL A 269 1.56 13.87 -12.85
N ASP A 270 2.84 14.01 -12.51
CA ASP A 270 3.98 13.98 -13.40
C ASP A 270 4.63 12.59 -13.37
N LEU A 271 5.52 12.33 -14.32
CA LEU A 271 6.34 11.13 -14.38
C LEU A 271 7.83 11.49 -14.35
N ALA A 272 8.64 10.59 -13.79
CA ALA A 272 10.08 10.61 -13.97
C ALA A 272 10.50 9.32 -14.65
N VAL A 273 11.35 9.39 -15.67
CA VAL A 273 11.84 8.22 -16.39
C VAL A 273 13.36 8.19 -16.40
N SER A 274 13.93 7.00 -16.27
CA SER A 274 15.36 6.76 -16.37
C SER A 274 15.72 6.00 -17.65
N SER A 275 17.00 5.98 -18.01
CA SER A 275 17.49 5.37 -19.22
C SER A 275 18.76 4.56 -19.00
N SER A 276 18.91 3.44 -19.73
CA SER A 276 20.16 2.70 -19.82
C SER A 276 21.17 3.30 -20.82
N SER A 277 20.76 4.33 -21.57
CA SER A 277 21.58 4.97 -22.59
C SER A 277 22.03 6.38 -22.22
N SER A 278 21.41 6.98 -21.21
CA SER A 278 21.77 8.32 -20.71
C SER A 278 21.88 8.26 -19.17
N PRO A 279 22.95 8.82 -18.57
CA PRO A 279 23.17 8.77 -17.12
C PRO A 279 22.32 9.80 -16.38
N GLY A 280 20.98 9.78 -16.55
CA GLY A 280 20.09 10.78 -15.98
C GLY A 280 18.66 10.31 -15.84
N VAL A 281 17.84 11.19 -15.28
CA VAL A 281 16.38 11.08 -15.16
C VAL A 281 15.75 12.24 -15.92
N LEU A 282 14.72 11.94 -16.72
CA LEU A 282 13.92 12.90 -17.45
C LEU A 282 12.58 13.09 -16.75
N PRO A 283 12.30 14.27 -16.18
CA PRO A 283 10.95 14.62 -15.74
C PRO A 283 10.02 14.80 -16.94
N MET A 284 8.79 14.36 -16.82
CA MET A 284 7.73 14.50 -17.82
C MET A 284 6.50 15.07 -17.13
N LEU A 285 6.19 16.34 -17.42
CA LEU A 285 5.12 17.09 -16.77
C LEU A 285 3.77 16.72 -17.34
N GLY A 286 2.84 16.33 -16.45
CA GLY A 286 1.47 15.99 -16.78
C GLY A 286 0.59 17.22 -17.00
N ASP A 287 -0.31 17.16 -17.98
CA ASP A 287 -1.31 18.21 -18.21
C ASP A 287 -2.61 18.01 -17.42
N GLY A 288 -2.71 16.89 -16.68
CA GLY A 288 -3.92 16.47 -15.95
C GLY A 288 -5.01 15.86 -16.84
N ASN A 289 -4.70 15.56 -18.10
CA ASN A 289 -5.58 14.86 -19.05
C ASN A 289 -4.91 13.62 -19.67
N GLY A 290 -3.79 13.18 -19.08
CA GLY A 290 -2.96 12.09 -19.57
C GLY A 290 -1.91 12.52 -20.61
N GLY A 291 -1.84 13.77 -21.01
CA GLY A 291 -0.77 14.30 -21.86
C GLY A 291 0.49 14.62 -21.06
N LEU A 292 1.66 14.46 -21.69
CA LEU A 292 2.96 14.64 -21.06
C LEU A 292 3.85 15.60 -21.86
N THR A 293 4.60 16.44 -21.14
CA THR A 293 5.60 17.34 -21.72
C THR A 293 6.97 17.06 -21.09
N ALA A 294 7.98 16.80 -21.93
CA ALA A 294 9.33 16.53 -21.44
C ALA A 294 9.98 17.77 -20.82
N GLY A 295 10.52 17.63 -19.64
CA GLY A 295 11.30 18.62 -18.91
C GLY A 295 12.79 18.56 -19.23
N THR A 296 13.63 19.02 -18.32
CA THR A 296 15.09 19.00 -18.44
C THR A 296 15.69 17.79 -17.76
N VAL A 297 16.52 17.04 -18.48
CA VAL A 297 17.23 15.87 -17.94
C VAL A 297 18.10 16.26 -16.75
N ARG A 298 17.95 15.55 -15.63
CA ARG A 298 18.85 15.61 -14.48
C ARG A 298 19.86 14.48 -14.55
N LEU A 299 21.16 14.83 -14.70
CA LEU A 299 22.23 13.84 -14.63
C LEU A 299 22.41 13.34 -13.19
N VAL A 300 22.45 12.04 -13.02
CA VAL A 300 22.59 11.36 -11.70
C VAL A 300 23.94 10.62 -11.55
N GLY A 301 24.84 10.81 -12.51
CA GLY A 301 26.21 10.30 -12.44
C GLY A 301 26.43 8.86 -12.88
N GLY A 302 25.38 8.12 -13.21
CA GLY A 302 25.46 6.74 -13.67
C GLY A 302 24.26 6.32 -14.52
N PHE A 303 24.39 5.22 -15.26
CA PHE A 303 23.22 4.60 -15.92
C PHE A 303 22.34 3.94 -14.86
N THR A 304 21.05 4.23 -14.94
CA THR A 304 20.07 3.92 -13.91
C THR A 304 19.30 2.65 -14.26
N SER A 305 19.16 1.74 -13.31
CA SER A 305 18.35 0.53 -13.40
C SER A 305 16.94 0.70 -12.83
N ASP A 306 16.82 1.50 -11.77
CA ASP A 306 15.57 1.74 -11.07
C ASP A 306 15.53 3.12 -10.44
N LEU A 307 14.33 3.68 -10.21
CA LEU A 307 14.16 5.00 -9.62
C LEU A 307 12.90 5.07 -8.74
N ALA A 308 12.95 5.98 -7.75
CA ALA A 308 11.80 6.34 -6.93
C ALA A 308 11.69 7.86 -6.81
N LEU A 309 10.46 8.33 -6.54
CA LEU A 309 10.14 9.70 -6.17
C LEU A 309 9.63 9.74 -4.74
N VAL A 310 10.34 10.43 -3.85
CA VAL A 310 9.99 10.54 -2.43
C VAL A 310 10.61 11.82 -1.85
N ASP A 311 10.00 12.41 -0.83
CA ASP A 311 10.55 13.53 -0.08
C ASP A 311 11.64 12.99 0.90
N MET A 312 12.92 13.11 0.51
CA MET A 312 14.07 12.59 1.25
C MET A 312 14.58 13.55 2.34
N ASP A 313 14.24 14.84 2.26
CA ASP A 313 14.73 15.85 3.20
C ASP A 313 13.66 16.47 4.10
N GLY A 314 12.39 16.14 3.86
CA GLY A 314 11.24 16.57 4.68
C GLY A 314 10.71 17.96 4.28
N ASP A 315 11.02 18.45 3.07
CA ASP A 315 10.59 19.76 2.59
C ASP A 315 9.24 19.74 1.83
N SER A 316 8.60 18.58 1.76
CA SER A 316 7.33 18.28 1.08
C SER A 316 7.40 18.39 -0.45
N LYS A 317 8.57 18.32 -1.03
CA LYS A 317 8.79 18.20 -2.47
C LYS A 317 9.36 16.83 -2.80
N LEU A 318 9.03 16.34 -3.98
CA LEU A 318 9.53 15.03 -4.39
C LEU A 318 10.97 15.15 -4.90
N ASP A 319 11.81 14.28 -4.35
CA ASP A 319 13.20 14.08 -4.74
C ASP A 319 13.32 12.85 -5.64
N ILE A 320 14.40 12.80 -6.43
CA ILE A 320 14.75 11.63 -7.23
C ILE A 320 15.71 10.77 -6.42
N VAL A 321 15.41 9.47 -6.30
CA VAL A 321 16.34 8.44 -5.80
C VAL A 321 16.58 7.42 -6.90
N THR A 322 17.84 7.12 -7.24
CA THR A 322 18.18 6.18 -8.32
C THR A 322 19.14 5.10 -7.87
N ALA A 323 18.96 3.89 -8.40
CA ALA A 323 19.93 2.81 -8.38
C ALA A 323 20.75 2.85 -9.67
N ASN A 324 22.07 3.07 -9.58
CA ASN A 324 22.93 3.26 -10.74
C ASN A 324 23.84 2.04 -10.93
N PHE A 325 23.49 1.19 -11.91
CA PHE A 325 24.19 -0.08 -12.12
C PHE A 325 25.61 0.08 -12.68
N SER A 326 25.92 1.19 -13.35
CA SER A 326 27.22 1.42 -13.95
C SER A 326 28.26 1.97 -12.97
N THR A 327 27.83 2.61 -11.89
CA THR A 327 28.68 3.26 -10.89
C THR A 327 28.59 2.61 -9.51
N ASN A 328 27.73 1.58 -9.34
CA ASN A 328 27.55 0.83 -8.10
C ASN A 328 27.13 1.73 -6.91
N ASN A 329 26.27 2.68 -7.14
CA ASN A 329 25.81 3.61 -6.12
C ASN A 329 24.30 3.85 -6.19
N VAL A 330 23.77 4.42 -5.13
CA VAL A 330 22.48 5.09 -5.06
C VAL A 330 22.74 6.59 -5.11
N THR A 331 21.89 7.33 -5.82
CA THR A 331 21.98 8.79 -5.90
C THR A 331 20.64 9.41 -5.45
N VAL A 332 20.73 10.45 -4.63
CA VAL A 332 19.61 11.32 -4.27
C VAL A 332 19.81 12.68 -4.94
N CYS A 333 18.78 13.21 -5.61
CA CYS A 333 18.77 14.57 -6.13
C CYS A 333 17.55 15.31 -5.56
N LEU A 334 17.79 16.30 -4.68
CA LEU A 334 16.72 17.05 -4.01
C LEU A 334 15.91 17.87 -4.97
N GLY A 335 14.60 17.78 -4.91
CA GLY A 335 13.66 18.48 -5.75
C GLY A 335 13.45 19.93 -5.29
N THR A 336 13.20 20.82 -6.24
CA THR A 336 12.91 22.24 -5.93
C THR A 336 11.42 22.55 -5.91
N GLY A 337 10.56 21.57 -6.23
CA GLY A 337 9.13 21.77 -6.44
C GLY A 337 8.77 22.47 -7.76
N THR A 338 9.70 22.49 -8.71
CA THR A 338 9.51 23.07 -10.06
C THR A 338 9.99 22.10 -11.14
N ALA A 339 10.00 20.79 -10.85
CA ALA A 339 10.59 19.73 -11.67
C ALA A 339 12.08 19.95 -12.00
N MET A 340 12.77 20.76 -11.21
CA MET A 340 14.22 20.93 -11.23
C MET A 340 14.82 20.29 -9.99
N PHE A 341 16.07 19.79 -10.10
CA PHE A 341 16.69 18.99 -9.05
C PHE A 341 18.10 19.49 -8.74
N GLY A 342 18.45 19.44 -7.47
CA GLY A 342 19.74 19.80 -6.92
C GLY A 342 20.89 18.88 -7.37
N ASN A 343 22.11 19.11 -6.89
CA ASN A 343 23.26 18.30 -7.24
C ASN A 343 23.13 16.88 -6.70
N PRO A 344 23.65 15.84 -7.41
CA PRO A 344 23.55 14.48 -6.98
C PRO A 344 24.34 14.23 -5.69
N LEU A 345 23.66 13.63 -4.70
CA LEU A 345 24.23 13.11 -3.46
C LEU A 345 24.43 11.61 -3.66
N ASN A 346 25.66 11.18 -3.82
CA ASN A 346 25.98 9.79 -4.15
C ASN A 346 26.39 9.02 -2.90
N GLN A 347 25.82 7.82 -2.72
CA GLN A 347 26.20 6.87 -1.69
C GLN A 347 26.49 5.51 -2.32
N ASN A 348 27.65 4.94 -2.03
CA ASN A 348 28.00 3.62 -2.54
C ASN A 348 26.98 2.56 -2.09
N ALA A 349 26.65 1.65 -2.98
CA ALA A 349 25.95 0.40 -2.72
C ALA A 349 26.90 -0.78 -3.00
N SER A 350 26.38 -2.00 -3.10
CA SER A 350 27.17 -3.12 -3.59
C SER A 350 27.14 -3.18 -5.12
N THR A 351 27.68 -4.24 -5.72
CA THR A 351 27.93 -4.31 -7.16
C THR A 351 26.62 -4.47 -7.95
N ARG A 352 26.41 -3.57 -8.92
CA ARG A 352 25.31 -3.54 -9.87
C ARG A 352 23.93 -3.54 -9.19
N PRO A 353 23.55 -2.45 -8.50
CA PRO A 353 22.19 -2.31 -7.99
C PRO A 353 21.19 -2.35 -9.17
N GLY A 354 20.19 -3.24 -9.08
CA GLY A 354 19.18 -3.50 -10.10
C GLY A 354 17.83 -2.92 -9.73
N GLY A 355 17.35 -3.21 -8.54
CA GLY A 355 16.07 -2.73 -8.00
C GLY A 355 16.25 -1.85 -6.78
N LEU A 356 15.27 -1.00 -6.50
CA LEU A 356 15.30 0.01 -5.46
C LEU A 356 13.93 0.08 -4.76
N PHE A 357 13.92 0.26 -3.44
CA PHE A 357 12.74 0.59 -2.63
C PHE A 357 13.10 1.66 -1.61
N VAL A 358 12.16 2.57 -1.31
CA VAL A 358 12.38 3.66 -0.35
C VAL A 358 11.26 3.66 0.68
N THR A 359 11.61 3.60 1.97
CA THR A 359 10.68 3.65 3.08
C THR A 359 11.42 3.98 4.38
N ASP A 360 10.73 4.39 5.42
CA ASP A 360 11.27 4.52 6.78
C ASP A 360 11.32 3.11 7.43
N LEU A 361 12.52 2.57 7.62
CA LEU A 361 12.76 1.23 8.18
C LEU A 361 12.88 1.22 9.71
N ASP A 362 13.36 2.33 10.29
CA ASP A 362 13.68 2.40 11.71
C ASP A 362 12.69 3.25 12.53
N GLY A 363 11.72 3.88 11.86
CA GLY A 363 10.66 4.68 12.48
C GLY A 363 11.10 6.10 12.84
N ASP A 364 12.25 6.58 12.32
CA ASP A 364 12.79 7.91 12.61
C ASP A 364 12.21 9.02 11.72
N LYS A 365 11.30 8.65 10.79
CA LYS A 365 10.61 9.50 9.81
C LYS A 365 11.52 10.09 8.73
N LYS A 366 12.68 9.52 8.53
CA LYS A 366 13.54 9.82 7.39
C LYS A 366 13.50 8.63 6.44
N PRO A 367 13.32 8.86 5.14
CA PRO A 367 13.30 7.74 4.20
C PRO A 367 14.66 7.06 4.10
N ASP A 368 14.65 5.72 4.18
CA ASP A 368 15.77 4.83 3.97
C ASP A 368 15.72 4.24 2.56
N VAL A 369 16.85 3.83 2.04
CA VAL A 369 16.95 3.23 0.71
C VAL A 369 17.40 1.78 0.79
N ILE A 370 16.67 0.91 0.11
CA ILE A 370 16.98 -0.51 -0.02
C ILE A 370 17.29 -0.78 -1.48
N ALA A 371 18.48 -1.33 -1.78
CA ALA A 371 18.92 -1.62 -3.14
C ALA A 371 19.25 -3.11 -3.31
N ALA A 372 18.61 -3.76 -4.29
CA ALA A 372 18.92 -5.12 -4.70
C ALA A 372 20.16 -5.11 -5.59
N ASN A 373 21.25 -5.72 -5.16
CA ASN A 373 22.53 -5.72 -5.88
C ASN A 373 22.70 -7.00 -6.68
N ASN A 374 22.35 -6.94 -7.96
CA ASN A 374 22.27 -8.11 -8.84
C ASN A 374 23.60 -8.91 -8.85
N VAL A 375 24.71 -8.30 -9.24
CA VAL A 375 26.01 -8.97 -9.28
C VAL A 375 26.64 -9.10 -7.88
N GLY A 376 26.28 -8.19 -6.96
CA GLY A 376 26.72 -8.24 -5.57
C GLY A 376 26.09 -9.35 -4.75
N ASN A 377 25.05 -10.03 -5.27
CA ASN A 377 24.30 -11.08 -4.57
C ASN A 377 23.84 -10.67 -3.15
N SER A 378 23.41 -9.45 -3.01
CA SER A 378 23.08 -8.86 -1.70
C SER A 378 21.97 -7.82 -1.82
N VAL A 379 21.43 -7.44 -0.68
CA VAL A 379 20.62 -6.24 -0.54
C VAL A 379 21.43 -5.23 0.29
N SER A 380 21.57 -3.99 -0.20
CA SER A 380 22.10 -2.89 0.60
C SER A 380 20.97 -2.16 1.31
N VAL A 381 21.09 -1.98 2.62
CA VAL A 381 20.23 -1.12 3.44
C VAL A 381 21.03 0.16 3.77
N LEU A 382 20.51 1.31 3.35
CA LEU A 382 21.11 2.63 3.53
C LEU A 382 20.15 3.51 4.33
N LEU A 383 20.44 3.71 5.61
CA LEU A 383 19.56 4.52 6.47
C LEU A 383 19.67 6.01 6.14
N GLY A 384 18.54 6.70 6.13
CA GLY A 384 18.45 8.13 5.95
C GLY A 384 18.99 8.87 7.17
N THR A 385 19.88 9.85 6.95
CA THR A 385 20.41 10.68 8.05
C THR A 385 19.81 12.08 8.09
N GLY A 386 18.89 12.35 7.14
CA GLY A 386 18.24 13.63 6.95
C GLY A 386 18.92 14.51 5.90
N GLY A 387 18.16 15.45 5.33
CA GLY A 387 18.63 16.35 4.26
C GLY A 387 19.03 15.61 2.99
N GLY A 388 18.40 14.46 2.69
CA GLY A 388 18.68 13.63 1.54
C GLY A 388 19.96 12.79 1.63
N LEU A 389 20.64 12.81 2.78
CA LEU A 389 21.87 12.06 3.00
C LEU A 389 21.59 10.64 3.49
N LEU A 390 22.39 9.69 3.03
CA LEU A 390 22.33 8.28 3.39
C LEU A 390 23.57 7.84 4.16
N ALA A 391 23.40 6.99 5.17
CA ALA A 391 24.48 6.33 5.88
C ALA A 391 25.21 5.31 4.99
N ASN A 392 26.36 4.81 5.46
CA ASN A 392 27.07 3.71 4.80
C ASN A 392 26.16 2.46 4.75
N PRO A 393 26.17 1.70 3.63
CA PRO A 393 25.30 0.57 3.47
C PRO A 393 25.62 -0.58 4.42
N VAL A 394 24.58 -1.21 4.96
CA VAL A 394 24.66 -2.55 5.52
C VAL A 394 24.27 -3.54 4.42
N ASN A 395 25.19 -4.42 4.03
CA ASN A 395 24.97 -5.37 2.96
C ASN A 395 24.51 -6.73 3.52
N LEU A 396 23.29 -7.12 3.17
CA LEU A 396 22.68 -8.40 3.54
C LEU A 396 22.95 -9.42 2.42
N SER A 397 23.70 -10.46 2.71
CA SER A 397 24.04 -11.49 1.72
C SER A 397 22.83 -12.37 1.40
N LEU A 398 22.58 -12.61 0.13
CA LEU A 398 21.61 -13.57 -0.39
C LEU A 398 22.27 -14.87 -0.90
N GLY A 399 23.57 -15.06 -0.67
CA GLY A 399 24.31 -16.17 -1.29
C GLY A 399 24.60 -15.89 -2.77
N THR A 400 24.16 -16.76 -3.67
CA THR A 400 24.37 -16.62 -5.13
C THR A 400 23.06 -16.38 -5.87
N ASN A 401 22.22 -15.46 -5.39
CA ASN A 401 20.81 -15.37 -5.82
C ASN A 401 20.52 -14.27 -6.86
N PHE A 402 21.43 -13.39 -7.21
CA PHE A 402 21.31 -12.36 -8.25
C PHE A 402 19.97 -11.58 -8.20
N PRO A 403 19.69 -10.80 -7.12
CA PRO A 403 18.43 -10.08 -6.98
C PRO A 403 18.31 -8.98 -8.05
N GLU A 404 17.18 -8.97 -8.78
CA GLU A 404 16.87 -7.99 -9.83
C GLU A 404 15.90 -6.91 -9.32
N SER A 405 14.96 -7.29 -8.46
CA SER A 405 13.95 -6.43 -7.90
C SER A 405 13.83 -6.66 -6.39
N VAL A 406 13.42 -5.62 -5.66
CA VAL A 406 13.22 -5.66 -4.22
C VAL A 406 11.90 -4.99 -3.85
N TRP A 407 11.26 -5.49 -2.80
CA TRP A 407 10.09 -4.88 -2.17
C TRP A 407 10.22 -4.96 -0.66
N VAL A 408 9.62 -3.98 0.04
CA VAL A 408 9.65 -3.92 1.50
C VAL A 408 8.24 -3.78 2.04
N SER A 409 7.88 -4.61 3.00
CA SER A 409 6.59 -4.57 3.69
C SER A 409 6.70 -5.35 5.00
N ASP A 410 5.89 -5.01 6.00
CA ASP A 410 5.70 -5.83 7.19
C ASP A 410 4.88 -7.08 6.80
N ILE A 411 5.57 -8.15 6.40
CA ILE A 411 4.98 -9.41 5.94
C ILE A 411 4.68 -10.31 7.14
N SER A 412 5.55 -10.27 8.14
CA SER A 412 5.38 -11.05 9.37
C SER A 412 4.34 -10.47 10.32
N ASN A 413 3.84 -9.25 10.07
CA ASN A 413 2.93 -8.49 10.92
C ASN A 413 3.48 -8.27 12.35
N ASP A 414 4.82 -8.12 12.48
CA ASP A 414 5.49 -7.83 13.75
C ASP A 414 5.81 -6.33 13.95
N GLY A 415 5.36 -5.49 13.02
CA GLY A 415 5.56 -4.04 13.02
C GLY A 415 6.92 -3.62 12.44
N LYS A 416 7.70 -4.53 11.86
CA LYS A 416 8.99 -4.24 11.24
C LYS A 416 8.95 -4.57 9.76
N PRO A 417 9.51 -3.70 8.91
CA PRO A 417 9.52 -3.92 7.47
C PRO A 417 10.47 -5.07 7.07
N ASP A 418 9.90 -6.13 6.49
CA ASP A 418 10.62 -7.26 5.91
C ASP A 418 11.02 -6.97 4.46
N ILE A 419 12.02 -7.69 3.94
CA ILE A 419 12.50 -7.53 2.57
C ILE A 419 12.18 -8.78 1.75
N VAL A 420 11.68 -8.60 0.54
CA VAL A 420 11.59 -9.66 -0.47
C VAL A 420 12.31 -9.27 -1.75
N THR A 421 12.91 -10.25 -2.43
CA THR A 421 13.63 -10.03 -3.69
C THR A 421 13.25 -11.06 -4.74
N ALA A 422 13.14 -10.63 -6.01
CA ALA A 422 13.09 -11.55 -7.16
C ALA A 422 14.51 -11.81 -7.67
N ASN A 423 14.91 -13.08 -7.78
CA ASN A 423 16.29 -13.47 -8.04
C ASN A 423 16.43 -14.12 -9.42
N ASN A 424 16.95 -13.35 -10.37
CA ASN A 424 16.90 -13.61 -11.80
C ASN A 424 17.54 -14.94 -12.23
N GLN A 425 18.73 -15.28 -11.72
CA GLN A 425 19.50 -16.46 -12.21
C GLN A 425 19.19 -17.74 -11.45
N THR A 426 18.69 -17.65 -10.24
CA THR A 426 18.39 -18.83 -9.41
C THR A 426 16.92 -19.25 -9.46
N ASN A 427 16.07 -18.50 -10.21
CA ASN A 427 14.66 -18.82 -10.40
C ASN A 427 13.92 -18.99 -9.07
N ASN A 428 14.15 -18.05 -8.15
CA ASN A 428 13.47 -18.02 -6.86
C ASN A 428 13.19 -16.57 -6.43
N TRP A 429 12.44 -16.40 -5.38
CA TRP A 429 12.39 -15.17 -4.60
C TRP A 429 12.90 -15.44 -3.20
N SER A 430 13.42 -14.40 -2.54
CA SER A 430 13.93 -14.50 -1.18
C SER A 430 13.09 -13.66 -0.23
N TYR A 431 12.91 -14.16 0.99
CA TYR A 431 12.29 -13.47 2.11
C TYR A 431 13.31 -13.31 3.23
N LEU A 432 13.49 -12.09 3.72
CA LEU A 432 14.35 -11.73 4.84
C LEU A 432 13.47 -11.09 5.90
N GLN A 433 13.24 -11.80 7.00
CA GLN A 433 12.48 -11.28 8.13
C GLN A 433 13.32 -10.29 8.92
N ALA A 434 12.75 -9.11 9.18
CA ALA A 434 13.41 -8.05 9.95
C ALA A 434 13.49 -8.42 11.45
N MET A 435 14.66 -8.26 12.04
CA MET A 435 14.85 -8.19 13.49
C MET A 435 14.87 -6.72 13.95
N ASN A 436 15.47 -5.87 13.14
CA ASN A 436 15.45 -4.40 13.22
C ASN A 436 15.82 -3.83 11.84
N ALA A 437 15.93 -2.51 11.69
CA ALA A 437 16.17 -1.85 10.40
C ALA A 437 17.44 -2.33 9.65
N THR A 438 18.43 -2.87 10.34
CA THR A 438 19.73 -3.29 9.75
C THR A 438 20.08 -4.75 9.97
N GLN A 439 19.26 -5.50 10.71
CA GLN A 439 19.47 -6.91 11.01
C GLN A 439 18.26 -7.72 10.59
N TYR A 440 18.53 -8.74 9.80
CA TYR A 440 17.52 -9.63 9.24
C TYR A 440 17.87 -11.08 9.51
N ALA A 441 16.87 -11.93 9.60
CA ALA A 441 17.07 -13.37 9.67
C ALA A 441 17.73 -13.88 8.39
N ALA A 442 18.28 -15.10 8.43
CA ALA A 442 18.81 -15.74 7.24
C ALA A 442 17.73 -15.83 6.14
N PRO A 443 18.05 -15.52 4.87
CA PRO A 443 17.07 -15.48 3.80
C PRO A 443 16.45 -16.87 3.58
N LEU A 444 15.12 -16.90 3.45
CA LEU A 444 14.36 -18.06 2.97
C LEU A 444 14.14 -17.91 1.46
N HIS A 445 14.38 -18.98 0.71
CA HIS A 445 14.27 -18.98 -0.75
C HIS A 445 13.12 -19.87 -1.19
N THR A 446 12.23 -19.34 -2.05
CA THR A 446 11.10 -20.05 -2.62
C THR A 446 11.21 -20.07 -4.13
N ALA A 447 11.08 -21.26 -4.73
CA ALA A 447 11.16 -21.43 -6.17
C ALA A 447 10.03 -20.68 -6.91
N THR A 448 10.35 -20.15 -8.08
CA THR A 448 9.40 -19.47 -8.96
C THR A 448 9.65 -19.89 -10.43
N GLY A 449 8.91 -19.27 -11.37
CA GLY A 449 9.20 -19.42 -12.79
C GLY A 449 10.60 -18.94 -13.16
N THR A 450 11.03 -19.19 -14.39
CA THR A 450 12.40 -18.86 -14.83
C THR A 450 12.58 -17.36 -15.07
N THR A 451 13.78 -16.87 -14.78
CA THR A 451 14.17 -15.46 -14.91
C THR A 451 13.17 -14.48 -14.25
N PRO A 452 12.94 -14.58 -12.94
CA PRO A 452 12.10 -13.61 -12.24
C PRO A 452 12.72 -12.22 -12.32
N ALA A 453 11.93 -11.21 -12.69
CA ALA A 453 12.40 -9.86 -12.99
C ALA A 453 11.75 -8.79 -12.10
N GLY A 454 10.48 -8.92 -11.81
CA GLY A 454 9.72 -7.99 -10.96
C GLY A 454 9.05 -8.70 -9.80
N ILE A 455 8.91 -8.00 -8.68
CA ILE A 455 8.18 -8.47 -7.48
C ILE A 455 7.31 -7.36 -6.94
N THR A 456 6.13 -7.70 -6.46
CA THR A 456 5.25 -6.80 -5.69
C THR A 456 4.59 -7.56 -4.55
N VAL A 457 4.18 -6.83 -3.51
CA VAL A 457 3.55 -7.38 -2.32
C VAL A 457 2.24 -6.64 -2.07
N ALA A 458 1.16 -7.39 -1.91
CA ALA A 458 -0.17 -6.83 -1.63
C ALA A 458 -1.05 -7.87 -0.92
N ASP A 459 -2.14 -7.44 -0.30
CA ASP A 459 -3.19 -8.31 0.22
C ASP A 459 -4.18 -8.60 -0.93
N LEU A 460 -3.98 -9.71 -1.65
CA LEU A 460 -4.72 -10.03 -2.88
C LEU A 460 -6.05 -10.72 -2.62
N ASN A 461 -6.22 -11.28 -1.43
CA ASN A 461 -7.43 -12.03 -1.05
C ASN A 461 -8.25 -11.31 0.04
N GLY A 462 -7.81 -10.14 0.51
CA GLY A 462 -8.52 -9.32 1.49
C GLY A 462 -8.49 -9.89 2.91
N ASP A 463 -7.52 -10.76 3.23
CA ASP A 463 -7.39 -11.40 4.54
C ASP A 463 -6.51 -10.62 5.53
N GLY A 464 -5.91 -9.51 5.10
CA GLY A 464 -5.03 -8.65 5.90
C GLY A 464 -3.58 -9.12 5.96
N MET A 465 -3.23 -10.23 5.33
CA MET A 465 -1.86 -10.71 5.19
C MET A 465 -1.26 -10.26 3.85
N ARG A 466 0.06 -10.33 3.73
CA ARG A 466 0.80 -9.86 2.56
C ARG A 466 1.17 -11.01 1.64
N ASP A 467 0.63 -10.99 0.43
CA ASP A 467 0.88 -11.97 -0.61
C ASP A 467 1.99 -11.49 -1.55
N ILE A 468 2.65 -12.41 -2.21
CA ILE A 468 3.78 -12.16 -3.11
C ILE A 468 3.35 -12.40 -4.55
N VAL A 469 3.66 -11.47 -5.44
CA VAL A 469 3.55 -11.66 -6.89
C VAL A 469 4.90 -11.49 -7.55
N VAL A 470 5.32 -12.48 -8.31
CA VAL A 470 6.59 -12.46 -9.06
C VAL A 470 6.31 -12.52 -10.56
N ALA A 471 6.86 -11.57 -11.31
CA ALA A 471 6.87 -11.60 -12.77
C ALA A 471 8.05 -12.46 -13.26
N SER A 472 7.74 -13.64 -13.79
CA SER A 472 8.73 -14.63 -14.27
C SER A 472 8.86 -14.53 -15.79
N ALA A 473 9.88 -13.77 -16.23
CA ALA A 473 10.06 -13.39 -17.62
C ALA A 473 10.25 -14.60 -18.55
N GLY A 474 11.02 -15.61 -18.15
CA GLY A 474 11.31 -16.76 -19.00
C GLY A 474 10.15 -17.75 -19.11
N THR A 475 9.22 -17.77 -18.16
CA THR A 475 8.01 -18.62 -18.21
C THR A 475 6.75 -17.88 -18.65
N ASN A 476 6.84 -16.55 -18.88
CA ASN A 476 5.73 -15.71 -19.34
C ASN A 476 4.53 -15.73 -18.38
N ASN A 477 4.75 -15.77 -17.08
CA ASN A 477 3.69 -15.81 -16.09
C ASN A 477 3.92 -14.82 -14.95
N LEU A 478 2.83 -14.50 -14.26
CA LEU A 478 2.85 -13.95 -12.90
C LEU A 478 2.62 -15.13 -11.96
N GLN A 479 3.54 -15.35 -11.04
CA GLN A 479 3.36 -16.33 -9.98
C GLN A 479 2.85 -15.62 -8.73
N VAL A 480 1.69 -16.02 -8.25
CA VAL A 480 1.07 -15.54 -7.02
C VAL A 480 1.29 -16.58 -5.92
N THR A 481 1.82 -16.14 -4.81
CA THR A 481 2.03 -16.95 -3.61
C THR A 481 1.32 -16.27 -2.45
N LEU A 482 0.19 -16.85 -2.01
CA LEU A 482 -0.57 -16.33 -0.89
C LEU A 482 0.13 -16.66 0.42
N GLN A 483 0.10 -15.70 1.35
CA GLN A 483 0.49 -16.00 2.72
C GLN A 483 -0.58 -16.88 3.35
N ALA A 484 -0.16 -17.96 4.01
CA ALA A 484 -1.07 -18.93 4.64
C ALA A 484 -1.22 -18.66 6.13
N CYS A 485 -2.43 -18.89 6.63
CA CYS A 485 -2.73 -18.86 8.06
C CYS A 485 -2.25 -20.16 8.75
N LYS A 486 -1.47 -20.02 9.80
CA LYS A 486 -0.99 -21.12 10.63
C LYS A 486 -1.81 -21.30 11.89
#